data_315e284a1a54ee7d837aaeed179480fa
#
_entry.id   315e284a1a54ee7d837aaeed179480fa
#
_cell.length_a   1.000
_cell.length_b   1.000
_cell.length_c   1.000
_cell.angle_alpha   90.00
_cell.angle_beta   90.00
_cell.angle_gamma   90.00
#
_symmetry.space_group_name_H-M   'P 1'
#
loop_
_entity.id
_entity.type
_entity.pdbx_description
1 polymer ?
#
loop_
_entity_poly.entity_id
_entity_poly.type
_entity_poly.pdbx_seq_one_letter_code
_entity_poly.pdbx_strand_id
1 'polypeptide(L)'
;IREIDGKLWFGSPNGAMMLREDGKFNYYASERWLPGDSVIDITKGPENSVLVLTGRGLAKICFRNMTLYEKAEFFGKQVRERHIRNGFNATLSSMKNGDVSTGSLEDSDNDGLWTSMYLAAEAFRYAVTGEEEAMKNIQESLRAMERLYTINPVAGFPSRSFERRGYKYDDPAWR
;
A
#
# COMPACT_ATOMS: atom_id res chain seq x y z
N ILE A 1 8.30 20.52 20.04
CA ILE A 1 7.75 19.42 20.86
C ILE A 1 6.37 19.83 21.35
N ARG A 2 5.42 18.89 21.29
CA ARG A 2 4.05 19.04 21.82
C ARG A 2 3.67 17.79 22.60
N GLU A 3 2.91 17.97 23.67
CA GLU A 3 2.18 16.89 24.31
C GLU A 3 0.72 16.93 23.84
N ILE A 4 0.24 15.77 23.34
CA ILE A 4 -1.12 15.62 22.85
C ILE A 4 -1.66 14.28 23.38
N ASP A 5 -2.69 14.36 24.20
CA ASP A 5 -3.35 13.19 24.82
C ASP A 5 -2.36 12.24 25.51
N GLY A 6 -1.42 12.80 26.29
CA GLY A 6 -0.39 12.05 27.03
C GLY A 6 0.76 11.51 26.19
N LYS A 7 0.85 11.85 24.91
CA LYS A 7 1.90 11.43 23.99
C LYS A 7 2.77 12.61 23.57
N LEU A 8 4.08 12.42 23.59
CA LEU A 8 5.02 13.43 23.11
C LEU A 8 5.19 13.34 21.60
N TRP A 9 5.02 14.48 20.95
CA TRP A 9 5.20 14.66 19.53
C TRP A 9 6.37 15.61 19.24
N PHE A 10 7.13 15.29 18.22
CA PHE A 10 8.29 16.03 17.77
C PHE A 10 8.15 16.37 16.29
N GLY A 11 8.25 17.63 15.94
CA GLY A 11 8.37 18.08 14.55
C GLY A 11 9.83 18.30 14.20
N SER A 12 10.22 17.95 12.99
CA SER A 12 11.56 18.12 12.46
C SER A 12 11.51 18.52 10.98
N PRO A 13 12.65 18.91 10.37
CA PRO A 13 12.72 19.09 8.91
C PRO A 13 12.44 17.82 8.10
N ASN A 14 12.52 16.64 8.73
CA ASN A 14 12.42 15.33 8.09
C ASN A 14 11.17 14.53 8.50
N GLY A 15 10.13 15.21 8.99
CA GLY A 15 8.88 14.59 9.40
C GLY A 15 8.51 14.82 10.86
N ALA A 16 7.39 14.22 11.26
CA ALA A 16 6.92 14.18 12.63
C ALA A 16 7.21 12.83 13.29
N MET A 17 7.41 12.83 14.60
CA MET A 17 7.64 11.63 15.39
C MET A 17 6.74 11.65 16.62
N MET A 18 6.25 10.49 17.02
CA MET A 18 5.50 10.30 18.27
C MET A 18 6.22 9.28 19.14
N LEU A 19 6.51 9.64 20.39
CA LEU A 19 7.10 8.73 21.37
C LEU A 19 6.03 7.73 21.84
N ARG A 20 6.36 6.44 21.76
CA ARG A 20 5.53 5.33 22.22
C ARG A 20 5.83 5.01 23.69
N GLU A 21 4.93 4.28 24.32
CA GLU A 21 5.07 3.80 25.71
C GLU A 21 6.29 2.87 25.90
N ASP A 22 6.70 2.14 24.85
CA ASP A 22 7.87 1.26 24.85
C ASP A 22 9.20 2.01 24.59
N GLY A 23 9.20 3.33 24.59
CA GLY A 23 10.36 4.18 24.36
C GLY A 23 10.80 4.30 22.91
N LYS A 24 10.09 3.65 21.97
CA LYS A 24 10.35 3.76 20.53
C LYS A 24 9.54 4.90 19.92
N PHE A 25 9.83 5.20 18.66
CA PHE A 25 9.13 6.24 17.93
C PHE A 25 8.29 5.66 16.78
N ASN A 26 7.10 6.21 16.58
CA ASN A 26 6.40 6.15 15.31
C ASN A 26 6.83 7.35 14.49
N TYR A 27 7.14 7.10 13.20
CA TYR A 27 7.56 8.13 12.25
C TYR A 27 6.47 8.38 11.22
N TYR A 28 6.24 9.65 10.95
CA TYR A 28 5.28 10.14 9.96
C TYR A 28 6.05 11.07 9.01
N ALA A 29 6.38 10.59 7.84
CA ALA A 29 7.14 11.31 6.83
C ALA A 29 6.74 10.84 5.42
N SER A 30 7.18 11.57 4.39
CA SER A 30 6.85 11.36 2.99
C SER A 30 5.36 11.59 2.66
N GLU A 31 5.05 11.62 1.38
CA GLU A 31 3.69 11.87 0.86
C GLU A 31 2.64 10.83 1.31
N ARG A 32 3.09 9.72 1.89
CA ARG A 32 2.21 8.75 2.55
C ARG A 32 1.51 9.35 3.78
N TRP A 33 2.17 10.25 4.48
CA TRP A 33 1.69 10.80 5.75
C TRP A 33 1.54 12.31 5.73
N LEU A 34 2.48 13.01 5.10
CA LEU A 34 2.58 14.46 5.14
C LEU A 34 2.70 15.02 3.73
N PRO A 35 2.09 16.18 3.43
CA PRO A 35 2.26 16.85 2.14
C PRO A 35 3.67 17.39 1.91
N GLY A 36 4.49 17.39 2.95
CA GLY A 36 5.91 17.74 2.93
C GLY A 36 6.55 17.45 4.28
N ASP A 37 7.83 17.13 4.31
CA ASP A 37 8.49 16.63 5.52
C ASP A 37 8.91 17.72 6.51
N SER A 38 9.05 18.99 6.06
CA SER A 38 9.42 20.09 6.95
C SER A 38 8.22 20.51 7.82
N VAL A 39 8.21 20.01 9.05
CA VAL A 39 7.14 20.26 10.03
C VAL A 39 7.32 21.64 10.66
N ILE A 40 6.28 22.47 10.58
CA ILE A 40 6.22 23.82 11.16
C ILE A 40 5.59 23.77 12.55
N ASP A 41 4.46 23.06 12.67
CA ASP A 41 3.77 22.92 13.95
C ASP A 41 2.95 21.62 14.01
N ILE A 42 2.64 21.18 15.23
CA ILE A 42 1.83 20.01 15.53
C ILE A 42 0.82 20.37 16.60
N THR A 43 -0.45 20.03 16.40
CA THR A 43 -1.51 20.31 17.37
C THR A 43 -2.55 19.20 17.41
N LYS A 44 -3.33 19.15 18.49
CA LYS A 44 -4.49 18.27 18.60
C LYS A 44 -5.53 18.63 17.52
N GLY A 45 -5.99 17.62 16.80
CA GLY A 45 -7.09 17.71 15.85
C GLY A 45 -8.41 17.22 16.43
N PRO A 46 -9.52 17.35 15.67
CA PRO A 46 -10.81 16.76 16.04
C PRO A 46 -10.78 15.23 15.92
N GLU A 47 -11.74 14.55 16.59
CA GLU A 47 -12.04 13.12 16.36
C GLU A 47 -10.81 12.19 16.52
N ASN A 48 -10.11 12.30 17.64
CA ASN A 48 -8.91 11.47 17.92
C ASN A 48 -7.87 11.58 16.79
N SER A 49 -7.51 12.81 16.43
CA SER A 49 -6.51 13.09 15.42
C SER A 49 -5.46 14.09 15.86
N VAL A 50 -4.36 14.11 15.13
CA VAL A 50 -3.30 15.11 15.26
C VAL A 50 -3.16 15.83 13.92
N LEU A 51 -3.09 17.15 13.99
CA LEU A 51 -2.83 17.99 12.84
C LEU A 51 -1.33 18.31 12.78
N VAL A 52 -0.75 18.15 11.62
CA VAL A 52 0.67 18.45 11.34
C VAL A 52 0.74 19.48 10.23
N LEU A 53 1.17 20.70 10.55
CA LEU A 53 1.41 21.75 9.58
C LEU A 53 2.82 21.61 9.02
N THR A 54 2.93 21.60 7.71
CA THR A 54 4.21 21.58 6.98
C THR A 54 4.32 22.76 6.04
N GLY A 55 5.50 22.99 5.48
CA GLY A 55 5.70 24.03 4.47
C GLY A 55 4.90 23.84 3.17
N ARG A 56 4.32 22.65 2.94
CA ARG A 56 3.55 22.31 1.72
C ARG A 56 2.07 22.06 1.98
N GLY A 57 1.61 22.10 3.22
CA GLY A 57 0.21 21.88 3.56
C GLY A 57 -0.03 21.31 4.95
N LEU A 58 -1.29 21.01 5.24
CA LEU A 58 -1.77 20.47 6.50
C LEU A 58 -2.15 18.99 6.35
N ALA A 59 -1.58 18.13 7.20
CA ALA A 59 -1.98 16.73 7.35
C ALA A 59 -2.88 16.54 8.58
N LYS A 60 -3.86 15.63 8.49
CA LYS A 60 -4.66 15.11 9.61
C LYS A 60 -4.32 13.63 9.79
N ILE A 61 -3.61 13.28 10.86
CA ILE A 61 -3.31 11.91 11.24
C ILE A 61 -4.42 11.43 12.17
N CYS A 62 -5.23 10.47 11.70
CA CYS A 62 -6.36 9.93 12.46
C CYS A 62 -5.98 8.60 13.12
N PHE A 63 -6.33 8.46 14.39
CA PHE A 63 -6.16 7.21 15.13
C PHE A 63 -7.51 6.50 15.25
N ARG A 64 -7.56 5.24 14.80
CA ARG A 64 -8.76 4.40 14.85
C ARG A 64 -8.45 3.12 15.61
N ASN A 65 -9.29 2.81 16.58
CA ASN A 65 -9.29 1.49 17.17
C ASN A 65 -10.01 0.53 16.23
N MET A 66 -9.36 -0.53 15.86
CA MET A 66 -9.89 -1.55 14.97
C MET A 66 -9.52 -2.93 15.51
N THR A 67 -10.42 -3.89 15.37
CA THR A 67 -10.08 -5.30 15.51
C THR A 67 -9.15 -5.73 14.37
N LEU A 68 -8.47 -6.86 14.53
CA LEU A 68 -7.65 -7.41 13.43
C LEU A 68 -8.51 -7.76 12.22
N TYR A 69 -9.74 -8.20 12.44
CA TYR A 69 -10.70 -8.48 11.36
C TYR A 69 -11.05 -7.21 10.57
N GLU A 70 -11.52 -6.16 11.24
CA GLU A 70 -11.85 -4.87 10.59
C GLU A 70 -10.65 -4.28 9.85
N LYS A 71 -9.44 -4.45 10.42
CA LYS A 71 -8.22 -4.00 9.77
C LYS A 71 -7.91 -4.81 8.50
N ALA A 72 -8.10 -6.12 8.55
CA ALA A 72 -7.91 -6.98 7.39
C ALA A 72 -8.91 -6.65 6.27
N GLU A 73 -10.19 -6.47 6.60
CA GLU A 73 -11.20 -6.03 5.63
C GLU A 73 -10.85 -4.68 4.99
N PHE A 74 -10.48 -3.70 5.82
CA PHE A 74 -10.13 -2.36 5.34
C PHE A 74 -8.97 -2.39 4.33
N PHE A 75 -7.89 -3.11 4.65
CA PHE A 75 -6.75 -3.20 3.75
C PHE A 75 -7.00 -4.14 2.56
N GLY A 76 -7.72 -5.24 2.74
CA GLY A 76 -8.13 -6.13 1.66
C GLY A 76 -8.92 -5.38 0.59
N LYS A 77 -9.92 -4.58 1.00
CA LYS A 77 -10.67 -3.72 0.09
C LYS A 77 -9.77 -2.75 -0.67
N GLN A 78 -8.83 -2.10 0.02
CA GLN A 78 -7.89 -1.17 -0.64
C GLN A 78 -6.98 -1.87 -1.64
N VAL A 79 -6.52 -3.09 -1.35
CA VAL A 79 -5.73 -3.88 -2.32
C VAL A 79 -6.57 -4.15 -3.58
N ARG A 80 -7.81 -4.58 -3.41
CA ARG A 80 -8.71 -4.84 -4.57
C ARG A 80 -8.98 -3.60 -5.41
N GLU A 81 -9.21 -2.46 -4.78
CA GLU A 81 -9.55 -1.21 -5.47
C GLU A 81 -8.35 -0.55 -6.16
N ARG A 82 -7.13 -0.78 -5.67
CA ARG A 82 -5.96 0.03 -6.07
C ARG A 82 -4.80 -0.75 -6.64
N HIS A 83 -4.67 -2.04 -6.34
CA HIS A 83 -3.42 -2.79 -6.51
C HIS A 83 -3.56 -4.07 -7.34
N ILE A 84 -4.71 -4.32 -7.94
CA ILE A 84 -4.88 -5.51 -8.80
C ILE A 84 -4.79 -5.13 -10.28
N ARG A 85 -3.76 -5.63 -10.92
CA ARG A 85 -3.45 -5.44 -12.34
C ARG A 85 -3.39 -6.79 -13.05
N ASN A 86 -4.32 -7.08 -13.91
CA ASN A 86 -4.38 -8.37 -14.63
C ASN A 86 -4.33 -9.62 -13.71
N GLY A 87 -4.83 -9.50 -12.46
CA GLY A 87 -4.77 -10.53 -11.43
C GLY A 87 -3.50 -10.54 -10.58
N PHE A 88 -2.51 -9.71 -10.91
CA PHE A 88 -1.30 -9.51 -10.10
C PHE A 88 -1.51 -8.42 -9.05
N ASN A 89 -0.87 -8.58 -7.90
CA ASN A 89 -0.72 -7.47 -6.96
C ASN A 89 0.38 -6.54 -7.48
N ALA A 90 0.01 -5.31 -7.80
CA ALA A 90 0.83 -4.35 -8.51
C ALA A 90 1.00 -3.03 -7.74
N THR A 91 2.06 -2.31 -8.05
CA THR A 91 2.30 -0.98 -7.51
C THR A 91 1.41 0.04 -8.21
N LEU A 92 0.78 0.91 -7.43
CA LEU A 92 0.15 2.13 -7.93
C LEU A 92 1.15 3.28 -7.79
N SER A 93 1.53 3.89 -8.90
CA SER A 93 2.52 4.97 -8.97
C SER A 93 1.97 6.21 -9.67
N SER A 94 2.79 7.25 -9.73
CA SER A 94 2.51 8.49 -10.49
C SER A 94 1.23 9.23 -10.07
N MET A 95 0.77 9.03 -8.83
CA MET A 95 -0.36 9.76 -8.27
C MET A 95 -0.07 11.25 -8.16
N LYS A 96 -1.01 12.09 -8.59
CA LYS A 96 -0.94 13.55 -8.45
C LYS A 96 -1.59 13.96 -7.13
N ASN A 97 -0.82 14.63 -6.28
CA ASN A 97 -1.31 15.15 -4.97
C ASN A 97 -2.00 14.09 -4.09
N GLY A 98 -1.60 12.82 -4.18
CA GLY A 98 -2.20 11.72 -3.43
C GLY A 98 -3.56 11.24 -3.96
N ASP A 99 -4.03 11.76 -5.09
CA ASP A 99 -5.26 11.32 -5.74
C ASP A 99 -5.04 9.97 -6.45
N VAL A 100 -5.60 8.92 -5.86
CA VAL A 100 -5.49 7.53 -6.32
C VAL A 100 -6.03 7.37 -7.75
N SER A 101 -7.04 8.16 -8.14
CA SER A 101 -7.66 8.07 -9.47
C SER A 101 -6.72 8.52 -10.59
N THR A 102 -5.68 9.28 -10.27
CA THR A 102 -4.68 9.78 -11.22
C THR A 102 -3.48 8.84 -11.35
N GLY A 103 -3.39 7.81 -10.53
CA GLY A 103 -2.28 6.86 -10.52
C GLY A 103 -2.33 5.87 -11.68
N SER A 104 -1.19 5.24 -11.93
CA SER A 104 -1.01 4.15 -12.89
C SER A 104 -0.61 2.88 -12.20
N LEU A 105 -1.24 1.75 -12.56
CA LEU A 105 -0.81 0.43 -12.12
C LEU A 105 0.30 -0.06 -13.05
N GLU A 106 1.43 -0.36 -12.46
CA GLU A 106 2.64 -0.77 -13.19
C GLU A 106 2.96 -2.24 -12.91
N ASP A 107 3.54 -2.90 -13.90
CA ASP A 107 4.14 -4.21 -13.69
C ASP A 107 5.49 -4.07 -12.97
N SER A 108 5.98 -5.18 -12.47
CA SER A 108 7.22 -5.25 -11.71
C SER A 108 7.92 -6.57 -11.98
N ASP A 109 9.23 -6.55 -11.95
CA ASP A 109 10.05 -7.76 -11.97
C ASP A 109 9.81 -8.66 -10.74
N ASN A 110 8.99 -8.22 -9.79
CA ASN A 110 8.55 -8.96 -8.61
C ASN A 110 7.03 -9.22 -8.58
N ASP A 111 6.34 -9.15 -9.72
CA ASP A 111 4.90 -9.44 -9.80
C ASP A 111 4.54 -10.80 -9.19
N GLY A 112 5.35 -11.83 -9.46
CA GLY A 112 5.17 -13.14 -8.87
C GLY A 112 5.31 -13.15 -7.35
N LEU A 113 6.30 -12.45 -6.80
CA LEU A 113 6.55 -12.37 -5.36
C LEU A 113 5.38 -11.70 -4.62
N TRP A 114 5.02 -10.51 -5.02
CA TRP A 114 3.96 -9.75 -4.35
C TRP A 114 2.59 -10.43 -4.48
N THR A 115 2.31 -11.00 -5.65
CA THR A 115 1.08 -11.74 -5.88
C THR A 115 1.02 -13.01 -5.05
N SER A 116 2.13 -13.73 -4.84
CA SER A 116 2.14 -14.91 -3.98
C SER A 116 1.84 -14.59 -2.51
N MET A 117 2.29 -13.44 -2.01
CA MET A 117 1.96 -12.98 -0.65
C MET A 117 0.47 -12.62 -0.53
N TYR A 118 -0.08 -11.96 -1.53
CA TYR A 118 -1.52 -11.65 -1.56
C TYR A 118 -2.36 -12.92 -1.69
N LEU A 119 -1.97 -13.85 -2.55
CA LEU A 119 -2.61 -15.16 -2.70
C LEU A 119 -2.63 -15.93 -1.38
N ALA A 120 -1.51 -15.94 -0.65
CA ALA A 120 -1.45 -16.58 0.68
C ALA A 120 -2.40 -15.90 1.67
N ALA A 121 -2.48 -14.57 1.68
CA ALA A 121 -3.40 -13.84 2.56
C ALA A 121 -4.86 -14.18 2.25
N GLU A 122 -5.26 -14.23 0.98
CA GLU A 122 -6.63 -14.61 0.57
C GLU A 122 -6.93 -16.09 0.87
N ALA A 123 -5.92 -16.98 0.77
CA ALA A 123 -6.08 -18.39 1.16
C ALA A 123 -6.33 -18.54 2.67
N PHE A 124 -5.62 -17.79 3.52
CA PHE A 124 -5.89 -17.74 4.95
C PHE A 124 -7.26 -17.13 5.25
N ARG A 125 -7.64 -16.04 4.56
CA ARG A 125 -8.96 -15.44 4.68
C ARG A 125 -10.04 -16.46 4.37
N TYR A 126 -9.95 -17.18 3.26
CA TYR A 126 -10.90 -18.21 2.88
C TYR A 126 -10.97 -19.35 3.90
N ALA A 127 -9.83 -19.82 4.38
CA ALA A 127 -9.76 -20.90 5.38
C ALA A 127 -10.47 -20.53 6.70
N VAL A 128 -10.47 -19.24 7.07
CA VAL A 128 -11.09 -18.76 8.32
C VAL A 128 -12.54 -18.37 8.12
N THR A 129 -12.88 -17.75 6.99
CA THR A 129 -14.20 -17.13 6.78
C THR A 129 -15.13 -17.93 5.87
N GLY A 130 -14.57 -18.74 4.95
CA GLY A 130 -15.34 -19.42 3.90
C GLY A 130 -15.91 -18.47 2.83
N GLU A 131 -15.48 -17.21 2.78
CA GLU A 131 -16.04 -16.21 1.89
C GLU A 131 -15.76 -16.51 0.42
N GLU A 132 -16.80 -16.54 -0.41
CA GLU A 132 -16.68 -16.77 -1.85
C GLU A 132 -15.80 -15.72 -2.56
N GLU A 133 -15.79 -14.49 -2.06
CA GLU A 133 -14.94 -13.44 -2.60
C GLU A 133 -13.47 -13.79 -2.45
N ALA A 134 -13.05 -14.29 -1.29
CA ALA A 134 -11.69 -14.76 -1.07
C ALA A 134 -11.29 -15.88 -2.04
N MET A 135 -12.19 -16.83 -2.27
CA MET A 135 -11.97 -17.90 -3.27
C MET A 135 -11.83 -17.35 -4.69
N LYS A 136 -12.62 -16.37 -5.09
CA LYS A 136 -12.49 -15.70 -6.40
C LYS A 136 -11.15 -14.99 -6.55
N ASN A 137 -10.71 -14.30 -5.49
CA ASN A 137 -9.41 -13.62 -5.45
C ASN A 137 -8.24 -14.61 -5.56
N ILE A 138 -8.33 -15.76 -4.88
CA ILE A 138 -7.38 -16.87 -4.99
C ILE A 138 -7.28 -17.35 -6.44
N GLN A 139 -8.43 -17.66 -7.06
CA GLN A 139 -8.46 -18.16 -8.44
C GLN A 139 -7.90 -17.15 -9.44
N GLU A 140 -8.21 -15.86 -9.28
CA GLU A 140 -7.68 -14.79 -10.12
C GLU A 140 -6.16 -14.71 -10.02
N SER A 141 -5.61 -14.71 -8.79
CA SER A 141 -4.17 -14.65 -8.54
C SER A 141 -3.43 -15.91 -9.03
N LEU A 142 -4.01 -17.10 -8.83
CA LEU A 142 -3.44 -18.34 -9.37
C LEU A 142 -3.32 -18.30 -10.90
N ARG A 143 -4.39 -17.89 -11.60
CA ARG A 143 -4.37 -17.73 -13.06
C ARG A 143 -3.34 -16.69 -13.52
N ALA A 144 -3.15 -15.63 -12.77
CA ALA A 144 -2.11 -14.66 -13.06
C ALA A 144 -0.71 -15.26 -12.90
N MET A 145 -0.47 -16.01 -11.82
CA MET A 145 0.80 -16.70 -11.56
C MET A 145 1.09 -17.76 -12.62
N GLU A 146 0.11 -18.58 -13.01
CA GLU A 146 0.24 -19.56 -14.08
C GLU A 146 0.64 -18.91 -15.41
N ARG A 147 0.15 -17.71 -15.68
CA ARG A 147 0.48 -16.94 -16.89
C ARG A 147 1.97 -16.65 -17.00
N LEU A 148 2.68 -16.40 -15.89
CA LEU A 148 4.12 -16.20 -15.92
C LEU A 148 4.90 -17.43 -16.44
N TYR A 149 4.34 -18.62 -16.30
CA TYR A 149 4.94 -19.86 -16.81
C TYR A 149 4.55 -20.16 -18.27
N THR A 150 3.46 -19.60 -18.75
CA THR A 150 2.89 -19.97 -20.06
C THR A 150 3.15 -18.95 -21.17
N ILE A 151 3.56 -17.72 -20.82
CA ILE A 151 3.78 -16.66 -21.82
C ILE A 151 5.11 -16.73 -22.55
N ASN A 152 6.10 -17.49 -22.02
CA ASN A 152 7.36 -17.73 -22.70
C ASN A 152 7.49 -19.19 -23.12
N PRO A 153 8.29 -19.50 -24.18
CA PRO A 153 8.38 -20.86 -24.73
C PRO A 153 9.27 -21.79 -23.93
N VAL A 154 9.95 -21.32 -22.89
CA VAL A 154 10.91 -22.12 -22.12
C VAL A 154 10.18 -22.84 -21.00
N ALA A 155 9.99 -24.15 -21.14
CA ALA A 155 9.29 -24.97 -20.15
C ALA A 155 9.97 -24.91 -18.77
N GLY A 156 9.18 -24.65 -17.71
CA GLY A 156 9.65 -24.58 -16.34
C GLY A 156 10.36 -23.28 -15.97
N PHE A 157 10.49 -22.32 -16.88
CA PHE A 157 11.11 -21.02 -16.64
C PHE A 157 10.05 -19.92 -16.60
N PRO A 158 9.69 -19.37 -15.41
CA PRO A 158 8.68 -18.32 -15.32
C PRO A 158 9.23 -16.97 -15.80
N SER A 159 8.39 -16.22 -16.49
CA SER A 159 8.62 -14.79 -16.72
C SER A 159 8.49 -14.01 -15.43
N ARG A 160 9.18 -12.89 -15.31
CA ARG A 160 9.16 -12.07 -14.08
C ARG A 160 7.93 -11.18 -14.00
N SER A 161 7.44 -10.70 -15.15
CA SER A 161 6.26 -9.86 -15.24
C SER A 161 5.42 -10.20 -16.47
N PHE A 162 4.25 -9.59 -16.56
CA PHE A 162 3.30 -9.74 -17.66
C PHE A 162 2.82 -8.38 -18.15
N GLU A 163 2.97 -8.16 -19.47
CA GLU A 163 2.40 -7.03 -20.18
C GLU A 163 1.44 -7.44 -21.29
N ARG A 164 0.41 -6.64 -21.51
CA ARG A 164 -0.49 -6.84 -22.64
C ARG A 164 0.16 -6.38 -23.95
N ARG A 165 -0.07 -7.12 -25.03
CA ARG A 165 0.40 -6.75 -26.35
C ARG A 165 -0.07 -5.33 -26.72
N GLY A 166 0.86 -4.50 -27.20
CA GLY A 166 0.60 -3.11 -27.57
C GLY A 166 0.80 -2.09 -26.46
N TYR A 167 1.08 -2.51 -25.24
CA TYR A 167 1.57 -1.61 -24.21
C TYR A 167 3.00 -1.19 -24.53
N LYS A 168 3.25 0.12 -24.51
CA LYS A 168 4.59 0.65 -24.75
C LYS A 168 5.31 0.78 -23.41
N TYR A 169 6.33 0.00 -23.26
CA TYR A 169 7.29 0.16 -22.16
C TYR A 169 8.45 1.00 -22.71
N ASP A 170 8.68 2.16 -22.10
CA ASP A 170 9.74 3.08 -22.55
C ASP A 170 11.10 2.77 -21.93
N ASP A 171 11.15 1.91 -20.91
CA ASP A 171 12.40 1.49 -20.28
C ASP A 171 13.13 0.44 -21.14
N PRO A 172 14.36 0.75 -21.64
CA PRO A 172 15.16 -0.19 -22.45
C PRO A 172 15.51 -1.50 -21.74
N ALA A 173 15.51 -1.52 -20.39
CA ALA A 173 15.80 -2.71 -19.61
C ALA A 173 14.73 -3.82 -19.76
N TRP A 174 13.56 -3.48 -20.27
CA TRP A 174 12.41 -4.37 -20.39
C TRP A 174 12.09 -4.80 -21.86
N ARG A 175 12.95 -4.45 -22.82
CA ARG A 175 12.78 -4.78 -24.24
C ARG A 175 13.53 -6.06 -24.64
#